data_ccd6b52dfbb993114b73cb62e27b4eea
#
_entry.id   ccd6b52dfbb993114b73cb62e27b4eea
#
_cell.length_a   1.000
_cell.length_b   1.000
_cell.length_c   1.000
_cell.angle_alpha   90.00
_cell.angle_beta   90.00
_cell.angle_gamma   90.00
#
_symmetry.space_group_name_H-M   'P 1'
#
loop_
_entity.id
_entity.type
_entity.pdbx_description
1 polymer ?
#
loop_
_entity_poly.entity_id
_entity_poly.type
_entity_poly.pdbx_seq_one_letter_code
_entity_poly.pdbx_strand_id
1 'polypeptide(L)'
;REGFLAPSPSKMQVAGQASLEEIALVMEPSSKLYHDPVVVLDFQSLYPSIMIAYNMCFSTLLGRVNRADASAESLDYPENVLAERVGGFTHTPALEVITKVLDTAFIAQSGGIFAPKSEREGLLPQMLRDLLETRGEVKVQLKERRRTITTIEARLSLSAGAGASATKLKRKERTALRKRRRELLAE
;
A
#
# COMPACT_ATOMS: atom_id res chain seq x y z
N ARG A 1 16.02 5.28 -12.25
CA ARG A 1 17.25 4.98 -11.45
C ARG A 1 17.61 6.25 -10.70
N GLU A 2 17.29 6.30 -9.41
CA GLU A 2 17.33 7.54 -8.61
C GLU A 2 18.72 7.84 -8.01
N GLY A 3 19.76 7.06 -8.35
CA GLY A 3 21.13 7.29 -7.90
C GLY A 3 21.38 7.05 -6.40
N PHE A 4 20.50 6.33 -5.71
CA PHE A 4 20.69 5.99 -4.31
C PHE A 4 21.67 4.83 -4.14
N LEU A 5 22.47 4.92 -3.09
CA LEU A 5 23.33 3.83 -2.65
C LEU A 5 22.56 2.95 -1.66
N ALA A 6 22.50 1.65 -1.95
CA ALA A 6 21.93 0.67 -1.01
C ALA A 6 23.05 0.12 -0.14
N PRO A 7 23.02 0.25 1.20
CA PRO A 7 23.98 -0.37 2.08
C PRO A 7 23.79 -1.89 2.09
N SER A 8 24.89 -2.63 2.23
CA SER A 8 24.91 -4.09 2.40
C SER A 8 25.39 -4.44 3.81
N PRO A 9 24.53 -4.40 4.82
CA PRO A 9 24.92 -4.68 6.19
C PRO A 9 25.25 -6.18 6.39
N SER A 10 26.23 -6.46 7.26
CA SER A 10 26.52 -7.82 7.70
C SER A 10 25.41 -8.34 8.64
N LYS A 11 25.35 -9.67 8.84
CA LYS A 11 24.37 -10.28 9.76
C LYS A 11 24.47 -9.73 11.18
N MET A 12 25.67 -9.45 11.67
CA MET A 12 25.87 -8.86 13.01
C MET A 12 25.38 -7.42 13.09
N GLN A 13 25.56 -6.64 12.04
CA GLN A 13 25.05 -5.27 11.97
C GLN A 13 23.53 -5.25 11.95
N VAL A 14 22.90 -6.16 11.20
CA VAL A 14 21.43 -6.30 11.16
C VAL A 14 20.89 -6.72 12.53
N ALA A 15 21.54 -7.69 13.20
CA ALA A 15 21.13 -8.13 14.54
C ALA A 15 21.24 -7.03 15.61
N GLY A 16 22.16 -6.07 15.42
CA GLY A 16 22.33 -4.92 16.32
C GLY A 16 21.46 -3.72 16.00
N GLN A 17 20.61 -3.77 14.96
CA GLN A 17 19.70 -2.68 14.64
C GLN A 17 18.50 -2.67 15.58
N ALA A 18 18.12 -1.50 16.02
CA ALA A 18 16.85 -1.33 16.72
C ALA A 18 15.68 -1.57 15.76
N SER A 19 14.71 -2.37 16.18
CA SER A 19 13.48 -2.57 15.40
C SER A 19 12.68 -1.28 15.30
N LEU A 20 12.22 -0.95 14.09
CA LEU A 20 11.23 0.10 13.84
C LEU A 20 9.80 -0.46 13.84
N GLU A 21 9.68 -1.77 14.07
CA GLU A 21 8.38 -2.44 14.12
C GLU A 21 7.69 -2.18 15.46
N GLU A 22 6.38 -2.00 15.37
CA GLU A 22 5.49 -1.91 16.53
C GLU A 22 4.38 -2.97 16.40
N ILE A 23 3.97 -3.51 17.54
CA ILE A 23 2.85 -4.45 17.57
C ILE A 23 1.56 -3.66 17.37
N ALA A 24 0.77 -4.04 16.36
CA ALA A 24 -0.53 -3.44 16.11
C ALA A 24 -1.48 -3.69 17.29
N LEU A 25 -2.22 -2.65 17.67
CA LEU A 25 -3.30 -2.81 18.65
C LEU A 25 -4.44 -3.63 18.01
N VAL A 26 -4.67 -4.82 18.55
CA VAL A 26 -5.81 -5.67 18.20
C VAL A 26 -6.80 -5.64 19.36
N MET A 27 -7.98 -5.08 19.10
CA MET A 27 -9.04 -5.04 20.11
C MET A 27 -9.87 -6.33 20.07
N GLU A 28 -10.20 -6.86 21.23
CA GLU A 28 -11.11 -8.01 21.33
C GLU A 28 -12.51 -7.62 20.81
N PRO A 29 -13.10 -8.41 19.89
CA PRO A 29 -14.45 -8.16 19.43
C PRO A 29 -15.48 -8.41 20.53
N SER A 30 -16.50 -7.58 20.60
CA SER A 30 -17.62 -7.79 21.50
C SER A 30 -18.47 -8.96 21.00
N SER A 31 -18.29 -10.14 21.60
CA SER A 31 -19.01 -11.37 21.20
C SER A 31 -20.44 -11.35 21.72
N LYS A 32 -21.41 -11.05 20.87
CA LYS A 32 -22.85 -11.07 21.16
C LYS A 32 -23.66 -11.26 19.89
N LEU A 33 -24.95 -11.57 20.04
CA LEU A 33 -25.89 -11.53 18.93
C LEU A 33 -26.29 -10.08 18.66
N TYR A 34 -26.13 -9.62 17.44
CA TYR A 34 -26.52 -8.29 16.99
C TYR A 34 -27.84 -8.38 16.21
N HIS A 35 -28.84 -7.63 16.64
CA HIS A 35 -30.13 -7.51 15.95
C HIS A 35 -30.20 -6.28 15.04
N ASP A 36 -29.34 -5.29 15.28
CA ASP A 36 -29.24 -4.07 14.49
C ASP A 36 -28.38 -4.28 13.24
N PRO A 37 -28.57 -3.46 12.19
CA PRO A 37 -27.70 -3.50 11.03
C PRO A 37 -26.23 -3.24 11.39
N VAL A 38 -25.34 -4.11 10.92
CA VAL A 38 -23.89 -3.99 11.14
C VAL A 38 -23.22 -3.49 9.88
N VAL A 39 -22.48 -2.39 9.98
CA VAL A 39 -21.65 -1.85 8.88
C VAL A 39 -20.21 -2.27 9.08
N VAL A 40 -19.66 -2.95 8.08
CA VAL A 40 -18.25 -3.36 8.08
C VAL A 40 -17.46 -2.34 7.27
N LEU A 41 -16.49 -1.70 7.91
CA LEU A 41 -15.56 -0.75 7.29
C LEU A 41 -14.17 -1.38 7.22
N ASP A 42 -13.52 -1.22 6.08
CA ASP A 42 -12.16 -1.69 5.84
C ASP A 42 -11.34 -0.64 5.11
N PHE A 43 -10.06 -0.52 5.48
CA PHE A 43 -9.14 0.39 4.79
C PHE A 43 -8.62 -0.24 3.52
N GLN A 44 -8.83 0.42 2.41
CA GLN A 44 -8.26 -0.01 1.14
C GLN A 44 -6.73 0.14 1.17
N SER A 45 -6.01 -0.99 1.05
CA SER A 45 -4.53 -0.99 0.96
C SER A 45 -3.88 -0.26 2.14
N LEU A 46 -4.22 -0.62 3.39
CA LEU A 46 -3.84 0.07 4.61
C LEU A 46 -2.35 0.46 4.68
N TYR A 47 -1.43 -0.50 4.54
CA TYR A 47 0.01 -0.23 4.63
C TYR A 47 0.50 0.75 3.56
N PRO A 48 0.24 0.54 2.27
CA PRO A 48 0.59 1.50 1.23
C PRO A 48 0.00 2.89 1.47
N SER A 49 -1.25 2.96 1.93
CA SER A 49 -1.92 4.23 2.19
C SER A 49 -1.23 5.02 3.31
N ILE A 50 -0.84 4.35 4.40
CA ILE A 50 -0.10 4.97 5.50
C ILE A 50 1.27 5.44 5.03
N MET A 51 2.02 4.59 4.31
CA MET A 51 3.34 4.95 3.80
C MET A 51 3.30 6.15 2.86
N ILE A 52 2.26 6.25 2.01
CA ILE A 52 2.05 7.39 1.11
C ILE A 52 1.64 8.65 1.89
N ALA A 53 0.71 8.52 2.84
CA ALA A 53 0.17 9.65 3.59
C ALA A 53 1.23 10.34 4.45
N TYR A 54 2.05 9.55 5.13
CA TYR A 54 3.09 10.04 6.05
C TYR A 54 4.48 10.05 5.44
N ASN A 55 4.61 9.83 4.15
CA ASN A 55 5.89 9.83 3.42
C ASN A 55 6.94 8.90 4.04
N MET A 56 6.51 7.74 4.55
CA MET A 56 7.38 6.80 5.27
C MET A 56 8.27 6.02 4.29
N CYS A 57 9.56 6.31 4.33
CA CYS A 57 10.57 5.66 3.49
C CYS A 57 11.94 5.73 4.16
N PHE A 58 12.82 4.78 3.88
CA PHE A 58 14.23 4.89 4.30
C PHE A 58 14.95 6.10 3.70
N SER A 59 14.51 6.58 2.53
CA SER A 59 15.08 7.79 1.91
C SER A 59 14.61 9.09 2.56
N THR A 60 13.60 9.04 3.43
CA THR A 60 13.02 10.19 4.15
C THR A 60 13.20 10.10 5.66
N LEU A 61 13.78 8.98 6.15
CA LEU A 61 14.10 8.80 7.55
C LEU A 61 15.19 9.78 7.97
N LEU A 62 14.90 10.67 8.90
CA LEU A 62 15.82 11.68 9.41
C LEU A 62 16.57 11.19 10.64
N GLY A 63 15.95 10.33 11.45
CA GLY A 63 16.51 9.83 12.68
C GLY A 63 15.45 9.17 13.55
N ARG A 64 15.79 8.95 14.79
CA ARG A 64 14.91 8.32 15.78
C ARG A 64 14.95 9.06 17.11
N VAL A 65 13.80 9.30 17.70
CA VAL A 65 13.68 9.79 19.10
C VAL A 65 13.88 8.60 20.04
N ASN A 66 14.75 8.76 21.05
CA ASN A 66 14.91 7.75 22.07
C ASN A 66 13.69 7.78 23.01
N ARG A 67 12.91 6.72 22.99
CA ARG A 67 11.68 6.62 23.78
C ARG A 67 11.93 6.45 25.28
N ALA A 68 13.12 6.02 25.68
CA ALA A 68 13.46 5.83 27.09
C ALA A 68 13.48 7.16 27.88
N ASP A 69 13.78 8.26 27.17
CA ASP A 69 13.87 9.62 27.74
C ASP A 69 12.69 10.51 27.34
N ALA A 70 11.77 10.01 26.54
CA ALA A 70 10.60 10.73 26.06
C ALA A 70 9.49 10.80 27.14
N SER A 71 9.71 11.53 28.21
CA SER A 71 8.61 12.21 28.87
C SER A 71 7.95 13.15 27.85
N ALA A 72 6.62 13.29 27.88
CA ALA A 72 5.87 14.07 26.89
C ALA A 72 6.36 15.52 26.71
N GLU A 73 7.12 16.04 27.64
CA GLU A 73 7.74 17.36 27.65
C GLU A 73 9.07 17.43 26.87
N SER A 74 9.70 16.29 26.54
CA SER A 74 11.01 16.26 25.87
C SER A 74 10.94 16.11 24.34
N LEU A 75 9.74 16.03 23.76
CA LEU A 75 9.55 15.94 22.31
C LEU A 75 9.87 17.23 21.55
N ASP A 76 9.96 18.35 22.26
CA ASP A 76 10.24 19.65 21.65
C ASP A 76 11.74 19.96 21.44
N TYR A 77 12.63 19.05 21.82
CA TYR A 77 14.07 19.32 21.75
C TYR A 77 14.78 18.45 20.72
N PRO A 78 15.43 19.05 19.72
CA PRO A 78 16.21 18.34 18.72
C PRO A 78 17.41 17.54 19.30
N GLU A 79 17.80 17.82 20.52
CA GLU A 79 18.85 17.09 21.25
C GLU A 79 18.49 15.63 21.54
N ASN A 80 17.20 15.30 21.54
CA ASN A 80 16.70 13.93 21.76
C ASN A 80 16.67 13.08 20.50
N VAL A 81 17.05 13.64 19.34
CA VAL A 81 17.14 12.88 18.10
C VAL A 81 18.45 12.11 18.08
N LEU A 82 18.34 10.81 18.29
CA LEU A 82 19.50 9.92 18.25
C LEU A 82 19.91 9.60 16.82
N ALA A 83 21.20 9.36 16.65
CA ALA A 83 21.74 8.79 15.44
C ALA A 83 21.12 7.42 15.17
N GLU A 84 20.46 7.26 14.04
CA GLU A 84 19.94 5.96 13.61
C GLU A 84 21.06 5.17 12.92
N ARG A 85 21.26 3.93 13.35
CA ARG A 85 22.15 3.00 12.67
C ARG A 85 21.38 2.29 11.58
N VAL A 86 21.75 2.55 10.34
CA VAL A 86 21.23 1.82 9.17
C VAL A 86 22.35 0.93 8.63
N GLY A 87 22.30 -0.34 8.98
CA GLY A 87 23.37 -1.27 8.61
C GLY A 87 24.71 -0.92 9.25
N GLY A 88 25.73 -0.72 8.43
CA GLY A 88 27.07 -0.28 8.87
C GLY A 88 27.23 1.23 9.04
N PHE A 89 26.22 1.99 8.67
CA PHE A 89 26.27 3.45 8.67
C PHE A 89 25.50 4.00 9.87
N THR A 90 26.10 4.99 10.53
CA THR A 90 25.41 5.82 11.51
C THR A 90 25.01 7.10 10.79
N HIS A 91 23.72 7.33 10.65
CA HIS A 91 23.21 8.56 10.07
C HIS A 91 22.85 9.51 11.23
N THR A 92 23.57 10.60 11.31
CA THR A 92 23.25 11.69 12.24
C THR A 92 22.90 12.90 11.40
N PRO A 93 21.62 13.26 11.27
CA PRO A 93 21.23 14.45 10.55
C PRO A 93 21.76 15.70 11.24
N ALA A 94 22.09 16.73 10.46
CA ALA A 94 22.50 18.00 11.02
C ALA A 94 21.36 18.62 11.85
N LEU A 95 21.69 19.15 13.02
CA LEU A 95 20.72 19.73 13.94
C LEU A 95 19.84 20.81 13.27
N GLU A 96 20.44 21.62 12.39
CA GLU A 96 19.73 22.64 11.61
C GLU A 96 18.61 22.05 10.72
N VAL A 97 18.86 20.87 10.13
CA VAL A 97 17.87 20.18 9.29
C VAL A 97 16.72 19.69 10.15
N ILE A 98 17.02 19.09 11.29
CA ILE A 98 16.01 18.58 12.23
C ILE A 98 15.15 19.72 12.74
N THR A 99 15.75 20.78 13.26
CA THR A 99 15.03 21.94 13.79
C THR A 99 14.10 22.56 12.75
N LYS A 100 14.56 22.61 11.49
CA LYS A 100 13.80 23.19 10.39
C LYS A 100 12.57 22.39 9.99
N VAL A 101 12.59 21.06 10.15
CA VAL A 101 11.51 20.16 9.70
C VAL A 101 10.70 19.56 10.83
N LEU A 102 11.08 19.75 12.09
CA LEU A 102 10.40 19.14 13.25
C LEU A 102 8.91 19.48 13.31
N ASP A 103 8.54 20.73 13.03
CA ASP A 103 7.14 21.18 13.05
C ASP A 103 6.27 20.52 11.96
N THR A 104 6.91 20.01 10.90
CA THR A 104 6.23 19.42 9.74
C THR A 104 6.53 17.94 9.54
N ALA A 105 7.54 17.41 10.27
CA ALA A 105 7.95 16.01 10.17
C ALA A 105 6.93 15.10 10.83
N PHE A 106 6.80 13.88 10.27
CA PHE A 106 5.99 12.84 10.90
C PHE A 106 6.84 12.02 11.84
N ILE A 107 6.42 11.91 13.09
CA ILE A 107 7.05 11.06 14.11
C ILE A 107 6.20 9.80 14.29
N ALA A 108 6.75 8.65 13.93
CA ALA A 108 6.09 7.37 14.10
C ALA A 108 6.09 6.94 15.59
N GLN A 109 5.19 6.05 15.98
CA GLN A 109 5.16 5.50 17.34
C GLN A 109 6.47 4.81 17.73
N SER A 110 7.16 4.19 16.78
CA SER A 110 8.49 3.61 16.97
C SER A 110 9.59 4.64 17.26
N GLY A 111 9.28 5.92 17.21
CA GLY A 111 10.21 7.03 17.36
C GLY A 111 10.89 7.47 16.06
N GLY A 112 10.67 6.79 14.94
CA GLY A 112 11.24 7.18 13.64
C GLY A 112 10.68 8.51 13.16
N ILE A 113 11.55 9.43 12.73
CA ILE A 113 11.20 10.75 12.22
C ILE A 113 11.34 10.75 10.71
N PHE A 114 10.26 11.10 10.00
CA PHE A 114 10.23 11.11 8.54
C PHE A 114 10.04 12.54 8.02
N ALA A 115 10.84 12.91 7.02
CA ALA A 115 10.73 14.21 6.37
C ALA A 115 9.37 14.36 5.66
N PRO A 116 8.78 15.57 5.68
CA PRO A 116 7.54 15.83 4.98
C PRO A 116 7.74 15.73 3.46
N LYS A 117 6.65 15.44 2.76
CA LYS A 117 6.66 15.36 1.30
C LYS A 117 7.07 16.68 0.63
N SER A 118 6.81 17.83 1.28
CA SER A 118 7.19 19.16 0.78
C SER A 118 8.70 19.33 0.63
N GLU A 119 9.48 18.71 1.52
CA GLU A 119 10.94 18.78 1.48
C GLU A 119 11.52 17.69 0.55
N ARG A 120 11.01 16.47 0.66
CA ARG A 120 11.47 15.36 -0.15
C ARG A 120 10.41 14.28 -0.27
N GLU A 121 10.02 13.92 -1.48
CA GLU A 121 9.16 12.77 -1.70
C GLU A 121 9.95 11.46 -1.56
N GLY A 122 9.42 10.54 -0.77
CA GLY A 122 10.02 9.23 -0.56
C GLY A 122 9.87 8.31 -1.77
N LEU A 123 10.90 7.49 -2.05
CA LEU A 123 10.88 6.53 -3.16
C LEU A 123 9.79 5.48 -3.04
N LEU A 124 9.63 4.90 -1.84
CA LEU A 124 8.59 3.91 -1.59
C LEU A 124 7.17 4.49 -1.74
N PRO A 125 6.83 5.65 -1.15
CA PRO A 125 5.57 6.32 -1.38
C PRO A 125 5.27 6.57 -2.86
N GLN A 126 6.24 7.03 -3.62
CA GLN A 126 6.09 7.25 -5.07
C GLN A 126 5.78 5.95 -5.81
N MET A 127 6.62 4.93 -5.63
CA MET A 127 6.44 3.61 -6.24
C MET A 127 5.09 2.97 -5.86
N LEU A 128 4.69 3.07 -4.59
CA LEU A 128 3.42 2.51 -4.11
C LEU A 128 2.21 3.24 -4.71
N ARG A 129 2.31 4.54 -4.94
CA ARG A 129 1.26 5.32 -5.62
C ARG A 129 1.06 4.81 -7.05
N ASP A 130 2.14 4.69 -7.81
CA ASP A 130 2.10 4.19 -9.20
C ASP A 130 1.50 2.77 -9.26
N LEU A 131 1.90 1.90 -8.31
CA LEU A 131 1.34 0.55 -8.21
C LEU A 131 -0.15 0.54 -7.86
N LEU A 132 -0.60 1.43 -6.97
CA LEU A 132 -2.03 1.53 -6.61
C LEU A 132 -2.87 2.09 -7.76
N GLU A 133 -2.35 3.05 -8.52
CA GLU A 133 -2.99 3.57 -9.73
C GLU A 133 -3.13 2.46 -10.78
N THR A 134 -2.03 1.79 -11.12
CA THR A 134 -2.03 0.65 -12.05
C THR A 134 -3.00 -0.46 -11.59
N ARG A 135 -3.00 -0.80 -10.30
CA ARG A 135 -3.96 -1.76 -9.74
C ARG A 135 -5.41 -1.29 -9.90
N GLY A 136 -5.65 0.01 -9.75
CA GLY A 136 -6.97 0.62 -9.97
C GLY A 136 -7.45 0.43 -11.40
N GLU A 137 -6.62 0.77 -12.37
CA GLU A 137 -6.89 0.61 -13.80
C GLU A 137 -7.17 -0.84 -14.18
N VAL A 138 -6.31 -1.76 -13.75
CA VAL A 138 -6.49 -3.19 -13.99
C VAL A 138 -7.80 -3.72 -13.41
N LYS A 139 -8.18 -3.27 -12.20
CA LYS A 139 -9.48 -3.64 -11.60
C LYS A 139 -10.68 -3.15 -12.42
N VAL A 140 -10.62 -1.93 -12.96
CA VAL A 140 -11.67 -1.40 -13.83
C VAL A 140 -11.78 -2.24 -15.09
N GLN A 141 -10.67 -2.48 -15.79
CA GLN A 141 -10.62 -3.32 -16.98
C GLN A 141 -11.15 -4.74 -16.72
N LEU A 142 -10.73 -5.35 -15.61
CA LEU A 142 -11.20 -6.67 -15.20
C LEU A 142 -12.73 -6.70 -14.99
N LYS A 143 -13.27 -5.66 -14.35
CA LYS A 143 -14.72 -5.53 -14.12
C LYS A 143 -15.49 -5.41 -15.43
N GLU A 144 -14.99 -4.65 -16.39
CA GLU A 144 -15.59 -4.49 -17.71
C GLU A 144 -15.54 -5.81 -18.51
N ARG A 145 -14.40 -6.48 -18.50
CA ARG A 145 -14.26 -7.78 -19.14
C ARG A 145 -15.21 -8.82 -18.55
N ARG A 146 -15.31 -8.89 -17.22
CA ARG A 146 -16.27 -9.78 -16.53
C ARG A 146 -17.71 -9.50 -16.95
N ARG A 147 -18.14 -8.24 -17.00
CA ARG A 147 -19.47 -7.84 -17.46
C ARG A 147 -19.71 -8.29 -18.89
N THR A 148 -18.74 -8.10 -19.78
CA THR A 148 -18.83 -8.54 -21.18
C THR A 148 -18.97 -10.05 -21.28
N ILE A 149 -18.17 -10.80 -20.51
CA ILE A 149 -18.23 -12.27 -20.47
C ILE A 149 -19.61 -12.73 -20.00
N THR A 150 -20.12 -12.17 -18.90
CA THR A 150 -21.47 -12.50 -18.37
C THR A 150 -22.56 -12.22 -19.41
N THR A 151 -22.46 -11.13 -20.14
CA THR A 151 -23.41 -10.77 -21.19
C THR A 151 -23.36 -11.80 -22.34
N ILE A 152 -22.15 -12.22 -22.75
CA ILE A 152 -21.95 -13.23 -23.79
C ILE A 152 -22.52 -14.58 -23.32
N GLU A 153 -22.29 -14.96 -22.08
CA GLU A 153 -22.79 -16.22 -21.50
C GLU A 153 -24.32 -16.24 -21.45
N ALA A 154 -24.94 -15.12 -21.01
CA ALA A 154 -26.39 -14.99 -21.03
C ALA A 154 -26.97 -15.10 -22.44
N ARG A 155 -26.35 -14.48 -23.44
CA ARG A 155 -26.76 -14.64 -24.87
C ARG A 155 -26.60 -16.07 -25.40
N LEU A 156 -25.51 -16.72 -25.00
CA LEU A 156 -25.28 -18.11 -25.36
C LEU A 156 -26.30 -19.05 -24.73
N SER A 157 -26.68 -18.85 -23.47
CA SER A 157 -27.69 -19.67 -22.78
C SER A 157 -29.08 -19.50 -23.39
N LEU A 158 -29.49 -18.26 -23.65
CA LEU A 158 -30.75 -17.95 -24.32
C LEU A 158 -30.81 -18.60 -25.73
N SER A 159 -29.70 -18.58 -26.46
CA SER A 159 -29.62 -19.22 -27.78
C SER A 159 -29.62 -20.75 -27.73
N ALA A 160 -29.30 -21.36 -26.59
CA ALA A 160 -29.34 -22.79 -26.39
C ALA A 160 -30.74 -23.33 -26.11
N GLY A 161 -31.59 -22.53 -25.43
CA GLY A 161 -32.98 -22.90 -25.12
C GLY A 161 -33.99 -22.71 -26.27
N ALA A 162 -33.60 -22.04 -27.35
CA ALA A 162 -34.47 -21.89 -28.53
C ALA A 162 -34.37 -23.13 -29.40
N GLY A 163 -35.49 -23.88 -29.47
CA GLY A 163 -35.60 -25.15 -30.17
C GLY A 163 -35.20 -25.13 -31.66
N ALA A 164 -35.23 -26.27 -32.30
CA ALA A 164 -34.63 -26.67 -33.60
C ALA A 164 -34.92 -25.76 -34.84
N SER A 165 -35.71 -24.71 -34.74
CA SER A 165 -36.03 -23.78 -35.83
C SER A 165 -35.06 -22.59 -35.96
N ALA A 166 -33.94 -22.62 -35.25
CA ALA A 166 -32.99 -21.51 -35.25
C ALA A 166 -31.91 -21.66 -36.33
N THR A 167 -32.16 -21.05 -37.45
CA THR A 167 -31.42 -20.86 -38.70
C THR A 167 -29.87 -20.84 -38.61
N LYS A 168 -29.19 -21.20 -39.70
CA LYS A 168 -27.72 -21.17 -39.94
C LYS A 168 -27.01 -19.89 -39.41
N LEU A 169 -27.70 -18.75 -39.37
CA LEU A 169 -27.19 -17.49 -38.87
C LEU A 169 -26.86 -17.54 -37.37
N LYS A 170 -27.75 -18.13 -36.55
CA LYS A 170 -27.55 -18.33 -35.13
C LYS A 170 -26.34 -19.24 -34.80
N ARG A 171 -26.02 -20.20 -35.66
CA ARG A 171 -24.84 -21.08 -35.49
C ARG A 171 -23.53 -20.31 -35.69
N LYS A 172 -23.43 -19.43 -36.69
CA LYS A 172 -22.26 -18.57 -36.92
C LYS A 172 -22.09 -17.57 -35.78
N GLU A 173 -23.17 -16.95 -35.32
CA GLU A 173 -23.15 -16.02 -34.20
C GLU A 173 -22.70 -16.67 -32.88
N ARG A 174 -23.22 -17.89 -32.59
CA ARG A 174 -22.77 -18.70 -31.44
C ARG A 174 -21.28 -19.04 -31.49
N THR A 175 -20.76 -19.34 -32.66
CA THR A 175 -19.36 -19.66 -32.87
C THR A 175 -18.49 -18.41 -32.65
N ALA A 176 -18.92 -17.27 -33.17
CA ALA A 176 -18.24 -15.99 -32.97
C ALA A 176 -18.23 -15.57 -31.49
N LEU A 177 -19.36 -15.69 -30.78
CA LEU A 177 -19.46 -15.39 -29.35
C LEU A 177 -18.57 -16.33 -28.50
N ARG A 178 -18.52 -17.63 -28.83
CA ARG A 178 -17.62 -18.58 -28.14
C ARG A 178 -16.14 -18.25 -28.37
N LYS A 179 -15.78 -17.83 -29.59
CA LYS A 179 -14.44 -17.40 -29.93
C LYS A 179 -14.08 -16.15 -29.12
N ARG A 180 -14.94 -15.14 -29.11
CA ARG A 180 -14.74 -13.89 -28.36
C ARG A 180 -14.63 -14.11 -26.84
N ARG A 181 -15.45 -15.01 -26.28
CA ARG A 181 -15.32 -15.41 -24.87
C ARG A 181 -13.96 -16.04 -24.55
N ARG A 182 -13.45 -16.92 -25.45
CA ARG A 182 -12.13 -17.52 -25.26
C ARG A 182 -10.99 -16.49 -25.32
N GLU A 183 -11.08 -15.55 -26.24
CA GLU A 183 -10.12 -14.45 -26.36
C GLU A 183 -10.09 -13.62 -25.06
N LEU A 184 -11.25 -13.20 -24.55
CA LEU A 184 -11.37 -12.42 -23.32
C LEU A 184 -10.92 -13.17 -22.04
N LEU A 185 -10.92 -14.48 -22.04
CA LEU A 185 -10.42 -15.30 -20.94
C LEU A 185 -8.92 -15.59 -21.03
N ALA A 186 -8.31 -15.40 -22.20
CA ALA A 186 -6.89 -15.63 -22.44
C ALA A 186 -6.03 -14.36 -22.26
N GLU A 187 -6.64 -13.18 -22.34
CA GLU A 187 -6.01 -11.87 -22.05
C GLU A 187 -5.99 -11.57 -20.55
#